data_f0b7e306cf39c5b483371c680c5ecc55
#
_entry.id   f0b7e306cf39c5b483371c680c5ecc55
#
_cell.length_a   1.000
_cell.length_b   1.000
_cell.length_c   1.000
_cell.angle_alpha   90.00
_cell.angle_beta   90.00
_cell.angle_gamma   90.00
#
_symmetry.space_group_name_H-M   'P 1'
#
loop_
_entity.id
_entity.type
_entity.pdbx_description
1 polymer ?
#
loop_
_entity_poly.entity_id
_entity_poly.type
_entity_poly.pdbx_seq_one_letter_code
_entity_poly.pdbx_strand_id
1 'polypeptide(L)'
;MKRLILYLLLMLVGLTATSQVAYRKYDKYMDRDEFFDRSGTRLGYAKYDKYMGRTVYYDNGGNIVKYEKEDKYMNRVEIIDKNYNRIGYKKWDKYLNRWEVYDKNGKMTMYYKWDKYMNRWEYHEY
;
A
#
# COMPACT_ATOMS: atom_id res chain seq x y z
N MET A 1 -21.13 14.11 24.78
CA MET A 1 -22.04 14.17 23.63
C MET A 1 -21.31 14.39 22.31
N LYS A 2 -20.59 15.49 22.20
CA LYS A 2 -19.82 15.80 20.98
C LYS A 2 -18.78 14.71 20.67
N ARG A 3 -18.17 14.15 21.72
CA ARG A 3 -17.16 13.09 21.56
C ARG A 3 -17.77 11.80 21.00
N LEU A 4 -18.99 11.47 21.43
CA LEU A 4 -19.69 10.29 20.93
C LEU A 4 -20.01 10.40 19.45
N ILE A 5 -20.45 11.56 19.01
CA ILE A 5 -20.74 11.81 17.59
C ILE A 5 -19.46 11.73 16.78
N LEU A 6 -18.35 12.26 17.32
CA LEU A 6 -17.06 12.20 16.68
C LEU A 6 -16.57 10.75 16.54
N TYR A 7 -16.77 9.93 17.57
CA TYR A 7 -16.40 8.52 17.52
C TYR A 7 -17.22 7.75 16.49
N LEU A 8 -18.52 8.05 16.38
CA LEU A 8 -19.36 7.44 15.36
C LEU A 8 -18.88 7.80 13.96
N LEU A 9 -18.51 9.06 13.72
CA LEU A 9 -17.96 9.49 12.45
C LEU A 9 -16.63 8.81 12.18
N LEU A 10 -15.78 8.71 13.21
CA LEU A 10 -14.50 8.01 13.08
C LEU A 10 -14.70 6.54 12.81
N MET A 11 -15.69 5.91 13.40
CA MET A 11 -16.00 4.51 13.12
C MET A 11 -16.49 4.31 11.70
N LEU A 12 -17.30 5.22 11.18
CA LEU A 12 -17.74 5.16 9.79
C LEU A 12 -16.56 5.35 8.83
N VAL A 13 -15.71 6.34 9.10
CA VAL A 13 -14.48 6.55 8.34
C VAL A 13 -13.54 5.36 8.53
N GLY A 14 -13.47 4.85 9.76
CA GLY A 14 -12.68 3.66 10.06
C GLY A 14 -13.17 2.44 9.31
N LEU A 15 -14.47 2.26 9.19
CA LEU A 15 -15.02 1.14 8.42
C LEU A 15 -14.69 1.25 6.94
N THR A 16 -14.72 2.46 6.38
CA THR A 16 -14.31 2.67 4.99
C THR A 16 -12.79 2.60 4.85
N ALA A 17 -12.04 3.12 5.84
CA ALA A 17 -10.59 3.08 5.85
C ALA A 17 -10.05 1.68 6.19
N THR A 18 -10.84 0.83 6.86
CA THR A 18 -10.46 -0.54 7.15
C THR A 18 -10.66 -1.49 5.97
N SER A 19 -11.12 -0.97 4.83
CA SER A 19 -11.02 -1.69 3.57
C SER A 19 -9.53 -1.77 3.22
N GLN A 20 -8.82 -2.57 4.00
CA GLN A 20 -7.38 -2.75 3.81
C GLN A 20 -7.12 -3.62 2.61
N VAL A 21 -5.99 -3.39 2.00
CA VAL A 21 -5.53 -4.22 0.89
C VAL A 21 -5.32 -5.63 1.41
N ALA A 22 -6.03 -6.59 0.81
CA ALA A 22 -5.84 -8.01 1.10
C ALA A 22 -4.85 -8.62 0.10
N TYR A 23 -4.89 -8.18 -1.15
CA TYR A 23 -3.96 -8.66 -2.17
C TYR A 23 -3.77 -7.63 -3.27
N ARG A 24 -2.65 -7.79 -4.02
CA ARG A 24 -2.40 -7.00 -5.23
C ARG A 24 -2.08 -7.94 -6.38
N LYS A 25 -2.54 -7.58 -7.56
CA LYS A 25 -2.41 -8.41 -8.74
C LYS A 25 -2.08 -7.53 -9.95
N TYR A 26 -1.12 -7.98 -10.76
CA TYR A 26 -0.75 -7.26 -11.96
C TYR A 26 -1.80 -7.45 -13.06
N ASP A 27 -2.21 -6.34 -13.66
CA ASP A 27 -3.09 -6.32 -14.83
C ASP A 27 -2.25 -5.97 -16.06
N LYS A 28 -2.03 -6.95 -16.91
CA LYS A 28 -1.18 -6.78 -18.08
C LYS A 28 -1.82 -5.89 -19.15
N TYR A 29 -3.13 -5.79 -19.19
CA TYR A 29 -3.82 -4.95 -20.17
C TYR A 29 -3.67 -3.48 -19.85
N MET A 30 -3.80 -3.13 -18.59
CA MET A 30 -3.65 -1.76 -18.12
C MET A 30 -2.21 -1.42 -17.73
N ASP A 31 -1.34 -2.43 -17.69
CA ASP A 31 0.06 -2.31 -17.25
C ASP A 31 0.17 -1.63 -15.90
N ARG A 32 -0.50 -2.21 -14.92
CA ARG A 32 -0.52 -1.67 -13.57
C ARG A 32 -0.82 -2.78 -12.57
N ASP A 33 -0.41 -2.56 -11.31
CA ASP A 33 -0.85 -3.40 -10.21
C ASP A 33 -2.18 -2.88 -9.71
N GLU A 34 -3.09 -3.80 -9.39
CA GLU A 34 -4.40 -3.46 -8.83
C GLU A 34 -4.52 -4.02 -7.43
N PHE A 35 -5.15 -3.25 -6.54
CA PHE A 35 -5.28 -3.59 -5.12
C PHE A 35 -6.72 -3.93 -4.80
N PHE A 36 -6.90 -5.01 -4.04
CA PHE A 36 -8.23 -5.56 -3.72
C PHE A 36 -8.35 -5.78 -2.22
N ASP A 37 -9.57 -5.62 -1.72
CA ASP A 37 -9.88 -6.00 -0.36
C ASP A 37 -10.18 -7.50 -0.27
N ARG A 38 -10.51 -7.98 0.91
CA ARG A 38 -10.76 -9.40 1.15
C ARG A 38 -11.97 -9.93 0.37
N SER A 39 -12.93 -9.07 0.09
CA SER A 39 -14.11 -9.46 -0.69
C SER A 39 -13.87 -9.45 -2.20
N GLY A 40 -12.69 -9.01 -2.64
CA GLY A 40 -12.36 -8.92 -4.06
C GLY A 40 -12.77 -7.60 -4.71
N THR A 41 -13.12 -6.59 -3.91
CA THR A 41 -13.43 -5.26 -4.43
C THR A 41 -12.15 -4.49 -4.66
N ARG A 42 -12.00 -3.89 -5.84
CA ARG A 42 -10.81 -3.10 -6.16
C ARG A 42 -10.81 -1.80 -5.36
N LEU A 43 -9.67 -1.52 -4.73
CA LEU A 43 -9.46 -0.32 -3.92
C LEU A 43 -8.69 0.76 -4.64
N GLY A 44 -7.88 0.37 -5.62
CA GLY A 44 -7.03 1.30 -6.35
C GLY A 44 -6.03 0.58 -7.20
N TYR A 45 -5.04 1.31 -7.68
CA TYR A 45 -4.02 0.74 -8.55
C TYR A 45 -2.70 1.52 -8.42
N ALA A 46 -1.63 0.96 -8.94
CA ALA A 46 -0.31 1.58 -8.93
C ALA A 46 0.34 1.42 -10.30
N LYS A 47 1.02 2.47 -10.74
CA LYS A 47 1.75 2.49 -12.00
C LYS A 47 3.15 3.01 -11.78
N TYR A 48 4.12 2.43 -12.48
CA TYR A 48 5.48 2.93 -12.43
C TYR A 48 5.63 4.13 -13.37
N ASP A 49 6.17 5.23 -12.83
CA ASP A 49 6.48 6.44 -13.59
C ASP A 49 7.98 6.44 -13.86
N LYS A 50 8.37 6.06 -15.06
CA LYS A 50 9.78 5.96 -15.44
C LYS A 50 10.47 7.32 -15.56
N TYR A 51 9.73 8.39 -15.79
CA TYR A 51 10.32 9.73 -15.88
C TYR A 51 10.80 10.21 -14.51
N MET A 52 9.98 10.00 -13.50
CA MET A 52 10.31 10.39 -12.13
C MET A 52 11.01 9.28 -11.35
N GLY A 53 11.07 8.06 -11.91
CA GLY A 53 11.70 6.93 -11.23
C GLY A 53 10.99 6.52 -9.96
N ARG A 54 9.68 6.47 -9.99
CA ARG A 54 8.87 6.16 -8.81
C ARG A 54 7.58 5.43 -9.19
N THR A 55 7.02 4.72 -8.22
CA THR A 55 5.69 4.12 -8.38
C THR A 55 4.65 5.07 -7.80
N VAL A 56 3.58 5.32 -8.55
CA VAL A 56 2.48 6.20 -8.13
C VAL A 56 1.27 5.35 -7.80
N TYR A 57 0.71 5.56 -6.63
CA TYR A 57 -0.47 4.85 -6.15
C TYR A 57 -1.69 5.75 -6.30
N TYR A 58 -2.76 5.18 -6.86
CA TYR A 58 -4.02 5.88 -7.14
C TYR A 58 -5.18 5.19 -6.46
N ASP A 59 -6.18 5.95 -6.05
CA ASP A 59 -7.47 5.38 -5.68
C ASP A 59 -8.28 5.06 -6.95
N ASN A 60 -9.50 4.54 -6.78
CA ASN A 60 -10.35 4.17 -7.91
C ASN A 60 -10.80 5.37 -8.75
N GLY A 61 -10.80 6.54 -8.17
CA GLY A 61 -11.14 7.78 -8.87
C GLY A 61 -9.97 8.38 -9.66
N GLY A 62 -8.81 7.76 -9.61
CA GLY A 62 -7.62 8.26 -10.30
C GLY A 62 -6.87 9.34 -9.52
N ASN A 63 -7.19 9.53 -8.25
CA ASN A 63 -6.50 10.50 -7.40
C ASN A 63 -5.24 9.89 -6.82
N ILE A 64 -4.17 10.66 -6.78
CA ILE A 64 -2.90 10.19 -6.22
C ILE A 64 -3.04 10.04 -4.71
N VAL A 65 -2.61 8.87 -4.20
CA VAL A 65 -2.63 8.55 -2.78
C VAL A 65 -1.24 8.69 -2.18
N LYS A 66 -0.23 8.11 -2.83
CA LYS A 66 1.16 8.11 -2.35
C LYS A 66 2.11 7.74 -3.47
N TYR A 67 3.40 7.86 -3.16
CA TYR A 67 4.48 7.45 -4.05
C TYR A 67 5.40 6.48 -3.34
N GLU A 68 6.09 5.64 -4.12
CA GLU A 68 7.19 4.81 -3.63
C GLU A 68 8.40 5.03 -4.50
N LYS A 69 9.55 5.28 -3.86
CA LYS A 69 10.79 5.54 -4.57
C LYS A 69 11.93 4.76 -3.94
N GLU A 70 12.71 4.07 -4.76
CA GLU A 70 13.85 3.30 -4.31
C GLU A 70 14.94 4.22 -3.76
N ASP A 71 15.47 3.86 -2.60
CA ASP A 71 16.63 4.52 -1.98
C ASP A 71 17.77 3.51 -1.93
N LYS A 72 18.71 3.67 -2.84
CA LYS A 72 19.83 2.74 -2.98
C LYS A 72 20.80 2.81 -1.82
N TYR A 73 20.93 3.98 -1.19
CA TYR A 73 21.83 4.15 -0.05
C TYR A 73 21.33 3.37 1.16
N MET A 74 20.04 3.47 1.44
CA MET A 74 19.43 2.78 2.58
C MET A 74 18.99 1.37 2.23
N ASN A 75 19.09 0.97 0.98
CA ASN A 75 18.67 -0.33 0.48
C ASN A 75 17.21 -0.62 0.84
N ARG A 76 16.35 0.34 0.53
CA ARG A 76 14.93 0.24 0.82
C ARG A 76 14.12 1.11 -0.13
N VAL A 77 12.81 0.97 -0.11
CA VAL A 77 11.90 1.78 -0.90
C VAL A 77 11.22 2.77 0.05
N GLU A 78 11.38 4.07 -0.20
CA GLU A 78 10.75 5.11 0.59
C GLU A 78 9.28 5.24 0.21
N ILE A 79 8.41 5.37 1.20
CA ILE A 79 6.97 5.59 1.02
C ILE A 79 6.69 7.05 1.35
N ILE A 80 6.11 7.77 0.40
CA ILE A 80 5.96 9.22 0.43
C ILE A 80 4.50 9.54 0.16
N ASP A 81 3.89 10.40 0.99
CA ASP A 81 2.50 10.79 0.78
C ASP A 81 2.35 11.75 -0.42
N LYS A 82 1.12 12.09 -0.75
CA LYS A 82 0.83 12.96 -1.89
C LYS A 82 1.38 14.38 -1.72
N ASN A 83 1.71 14.78 -0.49
CA ASN A 83 2.28 16.10 -0.18
C ASN A 83 3.81 16.04 -0.09
N TYR A 84 4.41 14.92 -0.50
CA TYR A 84 5.85 14.68 -0.51
C TYR A 84 6.48 14.55 0.87
N ASN A 85 5.69 14.17 1.87
CA ASN A 85 6.20 13.84 3.20
C ASN A 85 6.48 12.34 3.28
N ARG A 86 7.65 11.98 3.81
CA ARG A 86 7.99 10.58 4.01
C ARG A 86 7.13 10.01 5.15
N ILE A 87 6.40 8.94 4.87
CA ILE A 87 5.52 8.32 5.85
C ILE A 87 5.97 6.92 6.27
N GLY A 88 6.98 6.37 5.61
CA GLY A 88 7.51 5.07 5.95
C GLY A 88 8.45 4.55 4.88
N TYR A 89 8.71 3.26 4.94
CA TYR A 89 9.54 2.59 3.94
C TYR A 89 9.20 1.10 3.90
N LYS A 90 9.69 0.41 2.88
CA LYS A 90 9.58 -1.04 2.81
C LYS A 90 10.92 -1.65 2.40
N LYS A 91 11.17 -2.87 2.89
CA LYS A 91 12.39 -3.61 2.61
C LYS A 91 12.04 -5.03 2.21
N TRP A 92 12.81 -5.57 1.29
CA TRP A 92 12.71 -6.98 0.94
C TRP A 92 13.48 -7.81 1.96
N ASP A 93 12.80 -8.83 2.53
CA ASP A 93 13.42 -9.80 3.43
C ASP A 93 13.70 -11.08 2.63
N LYS A 94 14.96 -11.31 2.31
CA LYS A 94 15.35 -12.46 1.50
C LYS A 94 15.25 -13.79 2.24
N TYR A 95 15.25 -13.75 3.57
CA TYR A 95 15.13 -14.97 4.36
C TYR A 95 13.69 -15.47 4.43
N LEU A 96 12.75 -14.53 4.59
CA LEU A 96 11.33 -14.83 4.68
C LEU A 96 10.62 -14.67 3.33
N ASN A 97 11.32 -14.21 2.29
CA ASN A 97 10.78 -14.00 0.95
C ASN A 97 9.52 -13.13 0.98
N ARG A 98 9.64 -11.96 1.59
CA ARG A 98 8.50 -11.06 1.71
C ARG A 98 8.94 -9.61 1.72
N TRP A 99 8.02 -8.73 1.34
CA TRP A 99 8.18 -7.30 1.53
C TRP A 99 7.69 -6.93 2.92
N GLU A 100 8.50 -6.18 3.65
CA GLU A 100 8.15 -5.71 4.99
C GLU A 100 7.99 -4.20 4.96
N VAL A 101 6.85 -3.72 5.48
CA VAL A 101 6.48 -2.31 5.45
C VAL A 101 6.61 -1.74 6.86
N TYR A 102 7.30 -0.62 6.97
CA TYR A 102 7.61 0.06 8.22
C TYR A 102 7.03 1.47 8.21
N ASP A 103 6.60 1.95 9.36
CA ASP A 103 6.24 3.35 9.50
C ASP A 103 7.51 4.22 9.56
N LYS A 104 7.33 5.54 9.66
CA LYS A 104 8.48 6.46 9.69
C LYS A 104 9.36 6.30 10.92
N ASN A 105 8.84 5.67 11.99
CA ASN A 105 9.59 5.41 13.22
C ASN A 105 10.30 4.05 13.22
N GLY A 106 10.18 3.31 12.13
CA GLY A 106 10.85 2.02 11.98
C GLY A 106 10.07 0.85 12.55
N LYS A 107 8.80 1.03 12.88
CA LYS A 107 7.94 -0.05 13.37
C LYS A 107 7.29 -0.76 12.18
N MET A 108 7.42 -2.09 12.12
CA MET A 108 6.79 -2.86 11.05
C MET A 108 5.27 -2.89 11.23
N THR A 109 4.55 -2.53 10.16
CA THR A 109 3.09 -2.44 10.19
C THR A 109 2.41 -3.57 9.42
N MET A 110 3.06 -4.06 8.37
CA MET A 110 2.52 -5.14 7.55
C MET A 110 3.63 -5.79 6.75
N TYR A 111 3.33 -6.91 6.14
CA TYR A 111 4.19 -7.53 5.15
C TYR A 111 3.34 -8.15 4.05
N TYR A 112 3.91 -8.42 2.89
CA TYR A 112 3.20 -9.12 1.83
C TYR A 112 4.11 -10.12 1.14
N LYS A 113 3.52 -11.28 0.80
CA LYS A 113 4.20 -12.42 0.21
C LYS A 113 3.53 -12.84 -1.09
N TRP A 114 4.33 -13.35 -1.98
CA TRP A 114 3.80 -13.90 -3.23
C TRP A 114 3.11 -15.23 -2.96
N ASP A 115 1.88 -15.35 -3.47
CA ASP A 115 1.10 -16.59 -3.44
C ASP A 115 1.08 -17.16 -4.85
N LYS A 116 1.85 -18.22 -5.07
CA LYS A 116 1.98 -18.82 -6.40
C LYS A 116 0.72 -19.56 -6.85
N TYR A 117 -0.14 -19.97 -5.92
CA TYR A 117 -1.40 -20.63 -6.26
C TYR A 117 -2.42 -19.64 -6.80
N MET A 118 -2.53 -18.50 -6.13
CA MET A 118 -3.46 -17.44 -6.54
C MET A 118 -2.82 -16.46 -7.53
N ASN A 119 -1.51 -16.57 -7.74
CA ASN A 119 -0.76 -15.70 -8.66
C ASN A 119 -0.92 -14.22 -8.30
N ARG A 120 -0.70 -13.92 -7.04
CA ARG A 120 -0.86 -12.57 -6.52
C ARG A 120 -0.07 -12.38 -5.24
N TRP A 121 0.13 -11.10 -4.84
CA TRP A 121 0.73 -10.75 -3.55
C TRP A 121 -0.34 -10.69 -2.48
N GLU A 122 -0.14 -11.45 -1.40
CA GLU A 122 -1.05 -11.47 -0.26
C GLU A 122 -0.51 -10.60 0.87
N TYR A 123 -1.35 -9.72 1.41
CA TYR A 123 -1.01 -8.78 2.47
C TYR A 123 -1.41 -9.33 3.83
N HIS A 124 -0.55 -9.11 4.82
CA HIS A 124 -0.75 -9.54 6.21
C HIS A 124 -0.42 -8.39 7.15
N GLU A 125 -1.23 -8.19 8.15
CA GLU A 125 -0.91 -7.27 9.24
C GLU A 125 0.13 -7.89 10.15
N TYR A 126 0.96 -7.02 10.73
CA TYR A 126 2.00 -7.46 11.65
C TYR A 126 1.59 -7.23 13.09
#